data_d329e7730368a5e693dd8adb364e7eea
#
_entry.id   d329e7730368a5e693dd8adb364e7eea
#
_cell.length_a   1.000
_cell.length_b   1.000
_cell.length_c   1.000
_cell.angle_alpha   90.00
_cell.angle_beta   90.00
_cell.angle_gamma   90.00
#
_symmetry.space_group_name_H-M   'P 1'
#
loop_
_entity.id
_entity.type
_entity.pdbx_description
1 polymer ?
#
loop_
_entity_poly.entity_id
_entity_poly.type
_entity_poly.pdbx_seq_one_letter_code
_entity_poly.pdbx_strand_id
1 'polypeptide(L)'
;QTCSVTQAAESMGISQPAMSNGLRRLRELFNDPLLIRTKDGMAPTERARALQPLVRKIVADVELAVEPDKGFDPATARRVFRLSVSDYSECTLLPPLLRAMHNMAPDITLDILTPSDVSYSDVEGGKVDLVINRFDEVPQSFHHQTIWRDSFSCMISRDNPIRDHFDLESYLEASHVWVSKTGMGIGVGVEPGTMQQLGWVDDALARLGKRRKIRVYTRHYQAAMQLAEMDDLVITLPSKSAKLQQDNPDVLILPPPFEIPETELKMAWSSLLQHNPAHQWLRGLIAKVASELD
;
A
#
# COMPACT_ATOMS: atom_id res chain seq x y z
N GLN A 1 -31.20 -21.69 29.07
CA GLN A 1 -32.04 -20.57 29.55
C GLN A 1 -33.44 -21.06 29.90
N THR A 2 -34.05 -21.88 29.08
CA THR A 2 -35.45 -22.30 29.28
C THR A 2 -35.64 -23.60 30.09
N CYS A 3 -34.59 -24.39 30.30
CA CYS A 3 -34.62 -25.73 30.90
C CYS A 3 -35.73 -26.66 30.34
N SER A 4 -36.26 -26.32 29.16
CA SER A 4 -37.32 -27.05 28.47
C SER A 4 -36.91 -27.31 27.02
N VAL A 5 -36.89 -28.59 26.62
CA VAL A 5 -36.51 -28.99 25.25
C VAL A 5 -37.51 -28.44 24.22
N THR A 6 -38.80 -28.39 24.57
CA THR A 6 -39.86 -27.89 23.69
C THR A 6 -39.71 -26.38 23.47
N GLN A 7 -39.59 -25.60 24.56
CA GLN A 7 -39.37 -24.14 24.45
C GLN A 7 -38.06 -23.77 23.76
N ALA A 8 -36.99 -24.56 23.99
CA ALA A 8 -35.73 -24.36 23.29
C ALA A 8 -35.85 -24.63 21.79
N ALA A 9 -36.61 -25.65 21.39
CA ALA A 9 -36.85 -25.95 19.97
C ALA A 9 -37.63 -24.81 19.29
N GLU A 10 -38.68 -24.31 19.94
CA GLU A 10 -39.50 -23.19 19.47
C GLU A 10 -38.65 -21.92 19.33
N SER A 11 -37.82 -21.58 20.33
CA SER A 11 -36.96 -20.40 20.31
C SER A 11 -35.87 -20.43 19.23
N MET A 12 -35.46 -21.62 18.80
CA MET A 12 -34.45 -21.82 17.75
C MET A 12 -35.07 -22.13 16.37
N GLY A 13 -36.40 -22.13 16.24
CA GLY A 13 -37.08 -22.41 14.99
C GLY A 13 -36.85 -23.80 14.41
N ILE A 14 -36.57 -24.82 15.29
CA ILE A 14 -36.33 -26.20 14.90
C ILE A 14 -37.37 -27.16 15.53
N SER A 15 -37.49 -28.36 14.97
CA SER A 15 -38.42 -29.35 15.52
C SER A 15 -37.91 -29.91 16.86
N GLN A 16 -38.85 -30.28 17.74
CA GLN A 16 -38.53 -30.91 19.04
C GLN A 16 -37.67 -32.18 18.88
N PRO A 17 -37.91 -33.09 17.90
CA PRO A 17 -37.00 -34.22 17.65
C PRO A 17 -35.60 -33.81 17.31
N ALA A 18 -35.39 -32.75 16.51
CA ALA A 18 -34.07 -32.21 16.16
C ALA A 18 -33.37 -31.67 17.42
N MET A 19 -34.05 -30.92 18.27
CA MET A 19 -33.51 -30.42 19.53
C MET A 19 -33.14 -31.57 20.48
N SER A 20 -34.00 -32.60 20.61
CA SER A 20 -33.71 -33.78 21.43
C SER A 20 -32.49 -34.55 20.95
N ASN A 21 -32.36 -34.69 19.64
CA ASN A 21 -31.16 -35.31 19.04
C ASN A 21 -29.87 -34.49 19.28
N GLY A 22 -29.96 -33.17 19.13
CA GLY A 22 -28.87 -32.27 19.47
C GLY A 22 -28.45 -32.39 20.94
N LEU A 23 -29.42 -32.39 21.88
CA LEU A 23 -29.12 -32.55 23.29
C LEU A 23 -28.48 -33.93 23.59
N ARG A 24 -28.92 -35.00 22.92
CA ARG A 24 -28.30 -36.32 23.04
C ARG A 24 -26.81 -36.28 22.63
N ARG A 25 -26.50 -35.71 21.49
CA ARG A 25 -25.11 -35.57 21.02
C ARG A 25 -24.25 -34.73 21.97
N LEU A 26 -24.79 -33.68 22.56
CA LEU A 26 -24.07 -32.87 23.56
C LEU A 26 -23.82 -33.68 24.84
N ARG A 27 -24.77 -34.52 25.28
CA ARG A 27 -24.60 -35.44 26.44
C ARG A 27 -23.48 -36.45 26.19
N GLU A 28 -23.42 -37.00 24.99
CA GLU A 28 -22.35 -37.91 24.56
C GLU A 28 -20.98 -37.18 24.52
N LEU A 29 -20.94 -35.99 23.93
CA LEU A 29 -19.71 -35.19 23.79
C LEU A 29 -19.13 -34.79 25.15
N PHE A 30 -19.99 -34.35 26.09
CA PHE A 30 -19.54 -33.86 27.38
C PHE A 30 -19.50 -34.94 28.45
N ASN A 31 -19.97 -36.17 28.13
CA ASN A 31 -20.16 -37.28 29.06
C ASN A 31 -20.93 -36.85 30.33
N ASP A 32 -21.98 -36.05 30.14
CA ASP A 32 -22.76 -35.45 31.20
C ASP A 32 -24.24 -35.32 30.76
N PRO A 33 -25.23 -35.59 31.62
CA PRO A 33 -26.65 -35.46 31.29
C PRO A 33 -27.05 -34.04 30.91
N LEU A 34 -26.27 -33.02 31.30
CA LEU A 34 -26.48 -31.59 31.13
C LEU A 34 -27.74 -31.02 31.74
N LEU A 35 -28.88 -31.76 31.65
CA LEU A 35 -30.14 -31.45 32.25
C LEU A 35 -30.69 -32.70 32.96
N ILE A 36 -31.03 -32.58 34.24
CA ILE A 36 -31.61 -33.61 35.09
C ILE A 36 -33.04 -33.22 35.49
N ARG A 37 -33.90 -34.24 35.69
CA ARG A 37 -35.24 -34.03 36.12
C ARG A 37 -35.29 -33.88 37.65
N THR A 38 -35.89 -32.82 38.12
CA THR A 38 -36.13 -32.54 39.55
C THR A 38 -37.62 -32.47 39.84
N LYS A 39 -38.01 -32.30 41.10
CA LYS A 39 -39.42 -32.15 41.51
C LYS A 39 -40.07 -30.90 40.87
N ASP A 40 -39.28 -29.89 40.60
CA ASP A 40 -39.71 -28.59 40.07
C ASP A 40 -39.47 -28.45 38.53
N GLY A 41 -39.14 -29.55 37.84
CA GLY A 41 -38.91 -29.58 36.41
C GLY A 41 -37.49 -30.03 36.04
N MET A 42 -36.96 -29.52 34.94
CA MET A 42 -35.59 -29.80 34.50
C MET A 42 -34.61 -28.80 35.06
N ALA A 43 -33.51 -29.26 35.62
CA ALA A 43 -32.45 -28.42 36.15
C ALA A 43 -31.09 -28.75 35.50
N PRO A 44 -30.22 -27.76 35.28
CA PRO A 44 -28.89 -27.98 34.73
C PRO A 44 -27.96 -28.67 35.74
N THR A 45 -27.09 -29.57 35.26
CA THR A 45 -26.02 -30.15 36.06
C THR A 45 -24.96 -29.10 36.42
N GLU A 46 -24.11 -29.40 37.38
CA GLU A 46 -22.98 -28.53 37.73
C GLU A 46 -22.09 -28.29 36.50
N ARG A 47 -21.85 -29.36 35.73
CA ARG A 47 -21.07 -29.28 34.46
C ARG A 47 -21.75 -28.36 33.45
N ALA A 48 -23.07 -28.44 33.28
CA ALA A 48 -23.79 -27.56 32.38
C ALA A 48 -23.72 -26.08 32.81
N ARG A 49 -23.77 -25.80 34.12
CA ARG A 49 -23.60 -24.44 34.67
C ARG A 49 -22.22 -23.89 34.40
N ALA A 50 -21.17 -24.70 34.58
CA ALA A 50 -19.77 -24.31 34.28
C ALA A 50 -19.55 -24.07 32.80
N LEU A 51 -20.15 -24.84 31.90
CA LEU A 51 -20.06 -24.70 30.45
C LEU A 51 -20.81 -23.48 29.89
N GLN A 52 -21.89 -23.08 30.56
CA GLN A 52 -22.80 -22.03 30.05
C GLN A 52 -22.09 -20.71 29.69
N PRO A 53 -21.25 -20.12 30.57
CA PRO A 53 -20.54 -18.86 30.21
C PRO A 53 -19.57 -19.05 29.07
N LEU A 54 -18.87 -20.19 28.98
CA LEU A 54 -17.93 -20.51 27.91
C LEU A 54 -18.64 -20.64 26.56
N VAL A 55 -19.74 -21.40 26.53
CA VAL A 55 -20.53 -21.56 25.29
C VAL A 55 -21.15 -20.24 24.85
N ARG A 56 -21.66 -19.41 25.78
CA ARG A 56 -22.17 -18.07 25.45
C ARG A 56 -21.10 -17.20 24.79
N LYS A 57 -19.88 -17.24 25.33
CA LYS A 57 -18.77 -16.48 24.74
C LYS A 57 -18.46 -16.98 23.34
N ILE A 58 -18.35 -18.30 23.13
CA ILE A 58 -18.10 -18.89 21.81
C ILE A 58 -19.18 -18.48 20.80
N VAL A 59 -20.46 -18.56 21.19
CA VAL A 59 -21.56 -18.17 20.31
C VAL A 59 -21.48 -16.70 19.96
N ALA A 60 -21.22 -15.80 20.93
CA ALA A 60 -21.06 -14.38 20.68
C ALA A 60 -19.86 -14.07 19.76
N ASP A 61 -18.75 -14.78 19.95
CA ASP A 61 -17.56 -14.64 19.09
C ASP A 61 -17.87 -15.12 17.64
N VAL A 62 -18.65 -16.19 17.48
CA VAL A 62 -19.12 -16.67 16.16
C VAL A 62 -20.11 -15.68 15.54
N GLU A 63 -21.07 -15.16 16.30
CA GLU A 63 -22.02 -14.16 15.82
C GLU A 63 -21.28 -12.90 15.33
N LEU A 64 -20.26 -12.45 16.07
CA LEU A 64 -19.41 -11.33 15.67
C LEU A 64 -18.63 -11.64 14.38
N ALA A 65 -18.15 -12.88 14.23
CA ALA A 65 -17.40 -13.29 13.04
C ALA A 65 -18.26 -13.42 11.77
N VAL A 66 -19.58 -13.70 11.93
CA VAL A 66 -20.54 -13.86 10.82
C VAL A 66 -21.37 -12.59 10.60
N GLU A 67 -21.28 -11.58 11.48
CA GLU A 67 -21.93 -10.28 11.22
C GLU A 67 -21.47 -9.75 9.87
N PRO A 68 -22.39 -9.33 8.98
CA PRO A 68 -21.99 -8.64 7.75
C PRO A 68 -21.14 -7.45 8.11
N ASP A 69 -20.04 -7.29 7.38
CA ASP A 69 -19.15 -6.15 7.56
C ASP A 69 -19.98 -4.86 7.53
N LYS A 70 -20.08 -4.16 8.64
CA LYS A 70 -20.96 -2.96 8.82
C LYS A 70 -20.56 -1.79 7.93
N GLY A 71 -19.68 -2.07 6.97
CA GLY A 71 -19.05 -1.08 6.13
C GLY A 71 -17.89 -0.42 6.86
N PHE A 72 -16.93 0.07 6.09
CA PHE A 72 -15.80 0.81 6.64
C PHE A 72 -16.19 2.28 6.82
N ASP A 73 -16.15 2.75 8.05
CA ASP A 73 -16.31 4.18 8.38
C ASP A 73 -14.93 4.76 8.72
N PRO A 74 -14.32 5.56 7.84
CA PRO A 74 -13.01 6.14 8.08
C PRO A 74 -12.96 7.08 9.30
N ALA A 75 -14.08 7.71 9.67
CA ALA A 75 -14.12 8.68 10.76
C ALA A 75 -13.92 8.04 12.14
N THR A 76 -14.24 6.77 12.28
CA THR A 76 -14.17 6.02 13.55
C THR A 76 -13.19 4.87 13.51
N ALA A 77 -12.65 4.55 12.32
CA ALA A 77 -11.75 3.42 12.13
C ALA A 77 -10.38 3.67 12.78
N ARG A 78 -9.88 2.66 13.48
CA ARG A 78 -8.50 2.61 14.00
C ARG A 78 -7.75 1.51 13.28
N ARG A 79 -6.97 1.88 12.29
CA ARG A 79 -6.24 0.92 11.44
C ARG A 79 -4.89 1.49 11.03
N VAL A 80 -3.91 0.61 10.92
CA VAL A 80 -2.63 0.90 10.26
C VAL A 80 -2.69 0.35 8.84
N PHE A 81 -2.44 1.19 7.84
CA PHE A 81 -2.20 0.76 6.48
C PHE A 81 -0.69 0.79 6.21
N ARG A 82 -0.15 -0.31 5.72
CA ARG A 82 1.25 -0.45 5.33
C ARG A 82 1.41 -0.25 3.84
N LEU A 83 2.12 0.80 3.48
CA LEU A 83 2.32 1.21 2.09
C LEU A 83 3.80 1.10 1.74
N SER A 84 4.14 0.28 0.77
CA SER A 84 5.48 0.31 0.18
C SER A 84 5.52 1.40 -0.89
N VAL A 85 6.29 2.47 -0.66
CA VAL A 85 6.25 3.69 -1.46
C VAL A 85 7.67 4.12 -1.81
N SER A 86 7.92 4.45 -3.09
CA SER A 86 9.19 5.09 -3.48
C SER A 86 9.27 6.51 -2.93
N ASP A 87 10.48 7.02 -2.69
CA ASP A 87 10.68 8.40 -2.21
C ASP A 87 10.07 9.46 -3.15
N TYR A 88 10.02 9.18 -4.45
CA TYR A 88 9.27 9.99 -5.41
C TYR A 88 7.79 10.13 -5.01
N SER A 89 7.14 9.00 -4.77
CA SER A 89 5.71 8.98 -4.41
C SER A 89 5.49 9.48 -2.98
N GLU A 90 6.45 9.23 -2.09
CA GLU A 90 6.41 9.75 -0.73
C GLU A 90 6.40 11.30 -0.72
N CYS A 91 7.27 11.92 -1.49
CA CYS A 91 7.32 13.39 -1.56
C CYS A 91 6.16 14.02 -2.34
N THR A 92 5.64 13.35 -3.37
CA THR A 92 4.62 13.94 -4.26
C THR A 92 3.18 13.62 -3.85
N LEU A 93 2.91 12.37 -3.45
CA LEU A 93 1.57 11.87 -3.15
C LEU A 93 1.21 11.96 -1.66
N LEU A 94 2.14 11.63 -0.77
CA LEU A 94 1.83 11.48 0.66
C LEU A 94 1.37 12.79 1.33
N PRO A 95 1.99 13.97 1.10
CA PRO A 95 1.52 15.20 1.72
C PRO A 95 0.07 15.58 1.36
N PRO A 96 -0.37 15.56 0.09
CA PRO A 96 -1.76 15.82 -0.25
C PRO A 96 -2.72 14.72 0.26
N LEU A 97 -2.28 13.45 0.28
CA LEU A 97 -3.07 12.35 0.84
C LEU A 97 -3.33 12.56 2.34
N LEU A 98 -2.32 12.92 3.12
CA LEU A 98 -2.46 13.21 4.55
C LEU A 98 -3.35 14.43 4.80
N ARG A 99 -3.26 15.48 3.97
CA ARG A 99 -4.20 16.61 4.05
C ARG A 99 -5.65 16.18 3.82
N ALA A 100 -5.89 15.30 2.85
CA ALA A 100 -7.22 14.77 2.59
C ALA A 100 -7.72 13.87 3.73
N MET A 101 -6.83 13.12 4.38
CA MET A 101 -7.18 12.25 5.52
C MET A 101 -7.46 13.00 6.82
N HIS A 102 -6.88 14.17 7.01
CA HIS A 102 -6.81 14.87 8.31
C HIS A 102 -8.16 14.94 9.05
N ASN A 103 -9.23 15.32 8.38
CA ASN A 103 -10.55 15.48 9.00
C ASN A 103 -11.46 14.25 8.83
N MET A 104 -11.19 13.40 7.82
CA MET A 104 -12.09 12.29 7.52
C MET A 104 -11.66 10.96 8.13
N ALA A 105 -10.41 10.84 8.55
CA ALA A 105 -9.84 9.58 9.05
C ALA A 105 -8.78 9.85 10.13
N PRO A 106 -9.13 10.51 11.25
CA PRO A 106 -8.17 11.03 12.24
C PRO A 106 -7.36 9.94 12.95
N ASP A 107 -7.93 8.76 13.13
CA ASP A 107 -7.32 7.65 13.86
C ASP A 107 -6.67 6.58 12.94
N ILE A 108 -6.64 6.83 11.63
CA ILE A 108 -5.95 5.95 10.69
C ILE A 108 -4.48 6.34 10.60
N THR A 109 -3.60 5.35 10.72
CA THR A 109 -2.15 5.50 10.60
C THR A 109 -1.66 4.94 9.26
N LEU A 110 -0.76 5.66 8.60
CA LEU A 110 0.01 5.16 7.46
C LEU A 110 1.41 4.76 7.94
N ASP A 111 1.80 3.52 7.68
CA ASP A 111 3.13 2.97 7.90
C ASP A 111 3.82 2.86 6.55
N ILE A 112 4.79 3.73 6.30
CA ILE A 112 5.47 3.85 5.00
C ILE A 112 6.72 3.00 5.02
N LEU A 113 6.77 2.03 4.11
CA LEU A 113 7.84 1.05 4.00
C LEU A 113 8.69 1.35 2.76
N THR A 114 10.01 1.22 2.92
CA THR A 114 10.94 1.31 1.81
C THR A 114 10.74 0.13 0.85
N PRO A 115 10.68 0.34 -0.48
CA PRO A 115 10.44 -0.75 -1.43
C PRO A 115 11.45 -1.90 -1.38
N SER A 116 12.69 -1.64 -0.97
CA SER A 116 13.73 -2.68 -0.80
C SER A 116 13.48 -3.62 0.38
N ASP A 117 12.69 -3.19 1.36
CA ASP A 117 12.42 -3.94 2.59
C ASP A 117 11.17 -4.82 2.48
N VAL A 118 10.49 -4.75 1.34
CA VAL A 118 9.24 -5.45 1.06
C VAL A 118 9.46 -6.52 -0.01
N SER A 119 9.05 -7.74 0.28
CA SER A 119 9.05 -8.86 -0.67
C SER A 119 7.69 -9.02 -1.36
N TYR A 120 7.68 -9.72 -2.50
CA TYR A 120 6.42 -10.10 -3.17
C TYR A 120 5.49 -10.89 -2.25
N SER A 121 6.04 -11.80 -1.43
CA SER A 121 5.26 -12.62 -0.50
C SER A 121 4.60 -11.80 0.61
N ASP A 122 5.18 -10.66 1.01
CA ASP A 122 4.56 -9.77 2.00
C ASP A 122 3.33 -9.07 1.43
N VAL A 123 3.36 -8.72 0.15
CA VAL A 123 2.21 -8.13 -0.56
C VAL A 123 1.16 -9.20 -0.84
N GLU A 124 1.54 -10.37 -1.38
CA GLU A 124 0.63 -11.48 -1.66
C GLU A 124 -0.10 -11.95 -0.40
N GLY A 125 0.63 -12.05 0.71
CA GLY A 125 0.09 -12.43 2.02
C GLY A 125 -0.73 -11.34 2.72
N GLY A 126 -0.84 -10.13 2.14
CA GLY A 126 -1.61 -9.02 2.72
C GLY A 126 -0.96 -8.38 3.96
N LYS A 127 0.33 -8.61 4.21
CA LYS A 127 1.09 -7.91 5.27
C LYS A 127 1.37 -6.46 4.90
N VAL A 128 1.52 -6.20 3.59
CA VAL A 128 1.62 -4.87 2.98
C VAL A 128 0.33 -4.63 2.22
N ASP A 129 -0.35 -3.53 2.52
CA ASP A 129 -1.64 -3.21 1.92
C ASP A 129 -1.50 -2.78 0.45
N LEU A 130 -0.59 -1.85 0.16
CA LEU A 130 -0.37 -1.30 -1.18
C LEU A 130 1.12 -1.14 -1.48
N VAL A 131 1.46 -1.33 -2.74
CA VAL A 131 2.75 -0.91 -3.31
C VAL A 131 2.49 0.21 -4.30
N ILE A 132 3.13 1.36 -4.12
CA ILE A 132 3.03 2.52 -5.00
C ILE A 132 4.38 2.77 -5.63
N ASN A 133 4.51 2.41 -6.89
CA ASN A 133 5.78 2.51 -7.61
C ASN A 133 5.56 2.60 -9.13
N ARG A 134 6.63 2.80 -9.84
CA ARG A 134 6.71 2.58 -11.28
C ARG A 134 7.12 1.13 -11.51
N PHE A 135 6.30 0.39 -12.20
CA PHE A 135 6.55 -1.01 -12.51
C PHE A 135 6.87 -1.15 -13.99
N ASP A 136 7.93 -1.88 -14.30
CA ASP A 136 8.14 -2.35 -15.69
C ASP A 136 7.09 -3.43 -16.01
N GLU A 137 6.85 -4.36 -15.08
CA GLU A 137 5.79 -5.38 -15.13
C GLU A 137 5.18 -5.56 -13.74
N VAL A 138 3.86 -5.71 -13.68
CA VAL A 138 3.14 -6.05 -12.43
C VAL A 138 2.88 -7.55 -12.44
N PRO A 139 3.20 -8.28 -11.36
CA PRO A 139 2.90 -9.70 -11.27
C PRO A 139 1.42 -10.00 -11.51
N GLN A 140 1.11 -11.10 -12.21
CA GLN A 140 -0.27 -11.48 -12.55
C GLN A 140 -1.16 -11.75 -11.34
N SER A 141 -0.55 -12.08 -10.18
CA SER A 141 -1.26 -12.28 -8.90
C SER A 141 -1.76 -10.99 -8.26
N PHE A 142 -1.31 -9.83 -8.75
CA PHE A 142 -1.67 -8.54 -8.19
C PHE A 142 -2.71 -7.82 -9.04
N HIS A 143 -3.65 -7.16 -8.36
CA HIS A 143 -4.43 -6.10 -8.98
C HIS A 143 -3.60 -4.83 -9.01
N HIS A 144 -3.82 -3.99 -10.01
CA HIS A 144 -3.16 -2.70 -10.10
C HIS A 144 -4.06 -1.64 -10.74
N GLN A 145 -3.71 -0.38 -10.49
CA GLN A 145 -4.35 0.79 -11.09
C GLN A 145 -3.29 1.87 -11.32
N THR A 146 -3.30 2.49 -12.49
CA THR A 146 -2.48 3.68 -12.75
C THR A 146 -3.02 4.85 -11.94
N ILE A 147 -2.11 5.54 -11.22
CA ILE A 147 -2.41 6.71 -10.39
C ILE A 147 -2.32 7.98 -11.25
N TRP A 148 -1.19 8.18 -11.93
CA TRP A 148 -0.95 9.24 -12.91
C TRP A 148 0.15 8.87 -13.89
N ARG A 149 0.30 9.71 -14.93
CA ARG A 149 1.48 9.71 -15.82
C ARG A 149 2.35 10.92 -15.49
N ASP A 150 3.64 10.79 -15.64
CA ASP A 150 4.59 11.86 -15.40
C ASP A 150 5.70 11.87 -16.45
N SER A 151 6.04 13.06 -16.89
CA SER A 151 7.16 13.35 -17.77
C SER A 151 8.45 13.52 -16.96
N PHE A 152 9.53 13.93 -17.63
CA PHE A 152 10.81 14.26 -16.99
C PHE A 152 11.14 15.73 -17.15
N SER A 153 11.88 16.24 -16.16
CA SER A 153 12.50 17.55 -16.17
C SER A 153 13.98 17.41 -15.78
N CYS A 154 14.78 18.36 -16.21
CA CYS A 154 16.15 18.52 -15.76
C CYS A 154 16.21 19.64 -14.73
N MET A 155 16.99 19.42 -13.66
CA MET A 155 17.32 20.44 -12.67
C MET A 155 18.84 20.69 -12.70
N ILE A 156 19.22 21.94 -12.68
CA ILE A 156 20.60 22.41 -12.61
C ILE A 156 20.69 23.59 -11.65
N SER A 157 21.88 23.87 -11.12
CA SER A 157 22.15 25.13 -10.42
C SER A 157 21.89 26.32 -11.35
N ARG A 158 21.44 27.41 -10.79
CA ARG A 158 21.31 28.69 -11.52
C ARG A 158 22.68 29.20 -12.02
N ASP A 159 23.76 28.83 -11.38
CA ASP A 159 25.13 29.19 -11.74
C ASP A 159 25.82 28.13 -12.62
N ASN A 160 25.08 27.08 -13.01
CA ASN A 160 25.61 26.05 -13.92
C ASN A 160 25.98 26.67 -15.28
N PRO A 161 27.22 26.48 -15.78
CA PRO A 161 27.68 27.11 -17.04
C PRO A 161 26.87 26.69 -18.26
N ILE A 162 26.15 25.55 -18.24
CA ILE A 162 25.37 25.10 -19.40
C ILE A 162 23.97 25.73 -19.48
N ARG A 163 23.58 26.55 -18.51
CA ARG A 163 22.23 27.13 -18.43
C ARG A 163 21.81 27.95 -19.66
N ASP A 164 22.77 28.67 -20.25
CA ASP A 164 22.50 29.57 -21.39
C ASP A 164 22.50 28.81 -22.74
N HIS A 165 23.00 27.56 -22.74
CA HIS A 165 23.07 26.67 -23.91
C HIS A 165 22.73 25.24 -23.50
N PHE A 166 21.49 25.01 -23.00
CA PHE A 166 21.06 23.70 -22.54
C PHE A 166 20.52 22.89 -23.72
N ASP A 167 21.42 22.28 -24.47
CA ASP A 167 21.11 21.38 -25.58
C ASP A 167 21.62 19.93 -25.31
N LEU A 168 21.46 19.04 -26.27
CA LEU A 168 21.85 17.63 -26.11
C LEU A 168 23.36 17.49 -25.94
N GLU A 169 24.18 18.31 -26.60
CA GLU A 169 25.65 18.22 -26.55
C GLU A 169 26.14 18.63 -25.16
N SER A 170 25.73 19.79 -24.67
CA SER A 170 26.06 20.29 -23.34
C SER A 170 25.55 19.38 -22.23
N TYR A 171 24.34 18.81 -22.42
CA TYR A 171 23.78 17.81 -21.50
C TYR A 171 24.67 16.56 -21.42
N LEU A 172 25.18 16.03 -22.54
CA LEU A 172 26.01 14.82 -22.57
C LEU A 172 27.41 15.02 -22.00
N GLU A 173 27.95 16.23 -22.12
CA GLU A 173 29.25 16.60 -21.56
C GLU A 173 29.23 16.86 -20.06
N ALA A 174 28.06 17.23 -19.52
CA ALA A 174 27.88 17.50 -18.12
C ALA A 174 28.03 16.25 -17.24
N SER A 175 28.24 16.47 -15.95
CA SER A 175 28.21 15.42 -14.94
C SER A 175 26.79 15.24 -14.40
N HIS A 176 26.36 13.98 -14.28
CA HIS A 176 24.99 13.67 -13.91
C HIS A 176 24.85 12.97 -12.54
N VAL A 177 23.76 13.27 -11.85
CA VAL A 177 23.24 12.44 -10.76
C VAL A 177 22.24 11.45 -11.33
N TRP A 178 22.46 10.19 -11.07
CA TRP A 178 21.53 9.13 -11.44
C TRP A 178 20.74 8.66 -10.22
N VAL A 179 19.41 8.66 -10.34
CA VAL A 179 18.53 8.10 -9.32
C VAL A 179 18.06 6.74 -9.78
N SER A 180 18.44 5.70 -9.05
CA SER A 180 18.12 4.32 -9.42
C SER A 180 16.63 4.01 -9.26
N LYS A 181 16.16 3.09 -10.07
CA LYS A 181 14.87 2.44 -9.80
C LYS A 181 14.92 1.84 -8.40
N THR A 182 13.86 2.06 -7.61
CA THR A 182 13.66 1.41 -6.32
C THR A 182 12.51 0.42 -6.46
N GLY A 183 12.65 -0.76 -5.89
CA GLY A 183 11.60 -1.76 -5.98
C GLY A 183 12.03 -3.13 -5.43
N MET A 184 11.07 -4.02 -5.35
CA MET A 184 11.29 -5.42 -4.96
C MET A 184 12.21 -6.10 -5.97
N GLY A 185 13.26 -6.77 -5.47
CA GLY A 185 14.19 -7.53 -6.32
C GLY A 185 15.31 -6.71 -6.98
N ILE A 186 15.43 -5.42 -6.71
CA ILE A 186 16.58 -4.62 -7.17
C ILE A 186 17.78 -4.90 -6.26
N GLY A 187 18.88 -5.37 -6.85
CA GLY A 187 20.11 -5.74 -6.16
C GLY A 187 20.85 -4.56 -5.52
N VAL A 188 21.93 -4.87 -4.80
CA VAL A 188 22.76 -3.90 -4.09
C VAL A 188 23.82 -3.34 -5.03
N GLY A 189 23.91 -2.00 -5.11
CA GLY A 189 24.96 -1.30 -5.82
C GLY A 189 24.79 -1.28 -7.35
N VAL A 190 25.77 -0.66 -8.01
CA VAL A 190 25.86 -0.58 -9.48
C VAL A 190 27.18 -1.23 -9.88
N GLU A 191 27.12 -2.28 -10.67
CA GLU A 191 28.31 -2.86 -11.29
C GLU A 191 28.65 -2.08 -12.56
N PRO A 192 29.89 -1.58 -12.71
CA PRO A 192 30.30 -0.80 -13.89
C PRO A 192 30.09 -1.52 -15.23
N GLY A 193 30.07 -2.86 -15.22
CA GLY A 193 29.86 -3.69 -16.40
C GLY A 193 28.37 -3.89 -16.80
N THR A 194 27.41 -3.61 -15.91
CA THR A 194 25.97 -3.78 -16.14
C THR A 194 25.23 -2.46 -16.38
N MET A 195 25.93 -1.43 -16.83
CA MET A 195 25.40 -0.09 -17.11
C MET A 195 24.24 -0.04 -18.12
N GLN A 196 23.81 -1.17 -18.66
CA GLN A 196 22.70 -1.26 -19.62
C GLN A 196 21.31 -1.22 -18.99
N GLN A 197 21.20 -1.17 -17.65
CA GLN A 197 19.92 -1.16 -16.92
C GLN A 197 19.70 0.11 -16.08
N LEU A 198 20.25 1.24 -16.54
CA LEU A 198 20.21 2.49 -15.77
C LEU A 198 18.81 3.14 -15.68
N GLY A 199 17.82 2.68 -16.47
CA GLY A 199 16.46 3.17 -16.40
C GLY A 199 16.06 4.13 -17.51
N TRP A 200 14.88 4.71 -17.41
CA TRP A 200 14.16 5.38 -18.51
C TRP A 200 14.96 6.47 -19.24
N VAL A 201 15.74 7.27 -18.54
CA VAL A 201 16.56 8.34 -19.12
C VAL A 201 17.68 7.73 -19.97
N ASP A 202 18.36 6.73 -19.44
CA ASP A 202 19.50 6.10 -20.11
C ASP A 202 19.04 5.17 -21.25
N ASP A 203 17.85 4.58 -21.12
CA ASP A 203 17.18 3.83 -22.19
C ASP A 203 16.82 4.76 -23.36
N ALA A 204 16.35 5.99 -23.08
CA ALA A 204 16.08 6.99 -24.09
C ALA A 204 17.36 7.44 -24.80
N LEU A 205 18.44 7.69 -24.07
CA LEU A 205 19.75 8.03 -24.64
C LEU A 205 20.35 6.89 -25.45
N ALA A 206 20.18 5.64 -25.00
CA ALA A 206 20.66 4.47 -25.73
C ALA A 206 19.99 4.31 -27.10
N ARG A 207 18.71 4.67 -27.25
CA ARG A 207 18.00 4.70 -28.55
C ARG A 207 18.62 5.71 -29.52
N LEU A 208 19.25 6.77 -28.99
CA LEU A 208 19.98 7.77 -29.78
C LEU A 208 21.46 7.39 -29.98
N GLY A 209 21.90 6.23 -29.49
CA GLY A 209 23.29 5.81 -29.51
C GLY A 209 24.19 6.67 -28.62
N LYS A 210 23.61 7.33 -27.61
CA LYS A 210 24.28 8.26 -26.70
C LYS A 210 24.37 7.72 -25.29
N ARG A 211 25.30 8.26 -24.49
CA ARG A 211 25.49 7.98 -23.07
C ARG A 211 25.87 9.25 -22.35
N ARG A 212 25.45 9.39 -21.11
CA ARG A 212 25.83 10.49 -20.20
C ARG A 212 26.85 10.02 -19.17
N LYS A 213 27.59 10.96 -18.60
CA LYS A 213 28.61 10.70 -17.58
C LYS A 213 27.96 10.79 -16.19
N ILE A 214 27.80 9.66 -15.51
CA ILE A 214 27.26 9.63 -14.15
C ILE A 214 28.42 9.87 -13.17
N ARG A 215 28.24 10.88 -12.29
CA ARG A 215 29.18 11.22 -11.21
C ARG A 215 28.66 10.71 -9.85
N VAL A 216 27.34 10.72 -9.65
CA VAL A 216 26.72 10.29 -8.40
C VAL A 216 25.61 9.32 -8.70
N TYR A 217 25.60 8.19 -7.99
CA TYR A 217 24.49 7.24 -7.95
C TYR A 217 23.79 7.37 -6.60
N THR A 218 22.50 7.65 -6.61
CA THR A 218 21.65 7.71 -5.42
C THR A 218 20.40 6.87 -5.61
N ARG A 219 19.65 6.65 -4.53
CA ARG A 219 18.37 5.97 -4.55
C ARG A 219 17.20 6.91 -4.19
N HIS A 220 17.54 8.18 -3.91
CA HIS A 220 16.59 9.16 -3.38
C HIS A 220 16.57 10.41 -4.26
N TYR A 221 15.39 10.72 -4.81
CA TYR A 221 15.16 11.95 -5.56
C TYR A 221 15.37 13.19 -4.69
N GLN A 222 14.96 13.09 -3.39
CA GLN A 222 15.16 14.20 -2.46
C GLN A 222 16.65 14.59 -2.32
N ALA A 223 17.54 13.59 -2.19
CA ALA A 223 18.97 13.84 -2.14
C ALA A 223 19.50 14.38 -3.47
N ALA A 224 19.01 13.85 -4.61
CA ALA A 224 19.39 14.34 -5.92
C ALA A 224 18.98 15.80 -6.14
N MET A 225 17.78 16.20 -5.68
CA MET A 225 17.32 17.59 -5.80
C MET A 225 18.23 18.57 -5.03
N GLN A 226 18.72 18.20 -3.86
CA GLN A 226 19.72 19.02 -3.13
C GLN A 226 21.06 19.11 -3.84
N LEU A 227 21.48 18.04 -4.52
CA LEU A 227 22.71 18.08 -5.33
C LEU A 227 22.58 18.94 -6.58
N ALA A 228 21.36 19.30 -7.00
CA ALA A 228 21.12 20.20 -8.12
C ALA A 228 21.62 21.64 -7.89
N GLU A 229 21.87 22.02 -6.65
CA GLU A 229 22.45 23.32 -6.28
C GLU A 229 23.98 23.38 -6.58
N MET A 230 24.59 22.24 -6.91
CA MET A 230 26.01 22.22 -7.32
C MET A 230 26.17 22.62 -8.79
N ASP A 231 27.10 23.49 -9.07
CA ASP A 231 27.27 24.19 -10.37
C ASP A 231 27.63 23.27 -11.55
N ASP A 232 28.12 22.06 -11.30
CA ASP A 232 28.58 21.15 -12.33
C ASP A 232 27.68 19.91 -12.52
N LEU A 233 26.53 19.87 -11.86
CA LEU A 233 25.67 18.70 -11.91
C LEU A 233 24.32 18.94 -12.65
N VAL A 234 23.90 17.91 -13.37
CA VAL A 234 22.59 17.84 -14.00
C VAL A 234 21.81 16.68 -13.40
N ILE A 235 20.60 16.94 -12.95
CA ILE A 235 19.67 15.95 -12.41
C ILE A 235 18.49 15.82 -13.35
N THR A 236 18.26 14.63 -13.91
CA THR A 236 17.04 14.35 -14.67
C THR A 236 16.10 13.51 -13.80
N LEU A 237 14.93 14.05 -13.52
CA LEU A 237 13.98 13.50 -12.58
C LEU A 237 12.53 13.68 -13.06
N PRO A 238 11.53 12.97 -12.45
CA PRO A 238 10.14 13.17 -12.78
C PRO A 238 9.69 14.61 -12.56
N SER A 239 8.90 15.14 -13.47
CA SER A 239 8.50 16.55 -13.47
C SER A 239 7.70 16.94 -12.23
N LYS A 240 6.88 16.04 -11.67
CA LYS A 240 6.16 16.29 -10.41
C LYS A 240 7.13 16.45 -9.22
N SER A 241 8.28 15.73 -9.21
CA SER A 241 9.32 15.98 -8.20
C SER A 241 10.03 17.31 -8.42
N ALA A 242 10.36 17.64 -9.67
CA ALA A 242 11.00 18.92 -9.98
C ALA A 242 10.13 20.11 -9.54
N LYS A 243 8.84 20.04 -9.74
CA LYS A 243 7.87 21.06 -9.30
C LYS A 243 7.92 21.37 -7.80
N LEU A 244 8.37 20.42 -6.96
CA LEU A 244 8.55 20.68 -5.52
C LEU A 244 9.65 21.73 -5.23
N GLN A 245 10.53 21.96 -6.19
CA GLN A 245 11.64 22.92 -6.12
C GLN A 245 11.40 24.19 -6.98
N GLN A 246 10.19 24.40 -7.49
CA GLN A 246 9.89 25.52 -8.40
C GLN A 246 10.15 26.90 -7.78
N ASP A 247 10.02 27.02 -6.47
CA ASP A 247 10.20 28.26 -5.71
C ASP A 247 11.64 28.39 -5.15
N ASN A 248 12.51 27.40 -5.39
CA ASN A 248 13.92 27.45 -4.99
C ASN A 248 14.70 28.38 -5.90
N PRO A 249 15.27 29.51 -5.37
CA PRO A 249 15.97 30.50 -6.20
C PRO A 249 17.30 30.01 -6.75
N ASP A 250 17.87 28.94 -6.20
CA ASP A 250 19.21 28.48 -6.53
C ASP A 250 19.24 27.45 -7.67
N VAL A 251 18.06 26.99 -8.11
CA VAL A 251 17.95 26.00 -9.19
C VAL A 251 17.12 26.50 -10.37
N LEU A 252 17.38 25.89 -11.52
CA LEU A 252 16.57 26.03 -12.75
C LEU A 252 15.98 24.67 -13.10
N ILE A 253 14.70 24.69 -13.49
CA ILE A 253 13.97 23.54 -13.99
C ILE A 253 13.79 23.73 -15.50
N LEU A 254 14.35 22.82 -16.28
CA LEU A 254 14.40 22.87 -17.74
C LEU A 254 13.80 21.60 -18.34
N PRO A 255 13.23 21.67 -19.56
CA PRO A 255 12.88 20.45 -20.27
C PRO A 255 14.12 19.65 -20.64
N PRO A 256 14.08 18.30 -20.68
CA PRO A 256 15.17 17.51 -21.23
C PRO A 256 15.42 17.87 -22.69
N PRO A 257 16.69 17.95 -23.16
CA PRO A 257 17.01 18.29 -24.54
C PRO A 257 16.84 17.11 -25.52
N PHE A 258 16.12 16.08 -25.13
CA PHE A 258 15.74 14.91 -25.93
C PHE A 258 14.45 14.29 -25.38
N GLU A 259 13.78 13.50 -26.19
CA GLU A 259 12.53 12.86 -25.81
C GLU A 259 12.78 11.71 -24.82
N ILE A 260 12.11 11.76 -23.69
CA ILE A 260 12.05 10.70 -22.68
C ILE A 260 10.57 10.29 -22.55
N PRO A 261 10.21 9.02 -22.79
CA PRO A 261 8.85 8.56 -22.65
C PRO A 261 8.29 8.80 -21.24
N GLU A 262 7.04 9.19 -21.17
CA GLU A 262 6.34 9.29 -19.88
C GLU A 262 6.34 7.97 -19.15
N THR A 263 6.29 8.04 -17.84
CA THR A 263 6.21 6.87 -16.98
C THR A 263 4.90 6.86 -16.19
N GLU A 264 4.40 5.67 -15.93
CA GLU A 264 3.18 5.49 -15.14
C GLU A 264 3.53 5.19 -13.68
N LEU A 265 2.98 5.98 -12.76
CA LEU A 265 2.92 5.60 -11.35
C LEU A 265 1.68 4.72 -11.16
N LYS A 266 1.87 3.56 -10.56
CA LYS A 266 0.79 2.60 -10.29
C LYS A 266 0.73 2.26 -8.82
N MET A 267 -0.46 1.97 -8.34
CA MET A 267 -0.67 1.24 -7.10
C MET A 267 -0.99 -0.21 -7.43
N ALA A 268 -0.42 -1.15 -6.66
CA ALA A 268 -0.64 -2.58 -6.79
C ALA A 268 -0.95 -3.21 -5.42
N TRP A 269 -1.76 -4.26 -5.39
CA TRP A 269 -2.21 -4.92 -4.17
C TRP A 269 -2.58 -6.39 -4.39
N SER A 270 -2.59 -7.16 -3.30
CA SER A 270 -3.01 -8.55 -3.30
C SER A 270 -4.49 -8.73 -3.62
N SER A 271 -4.82 -9.81 -4.34
CA SER A 271 -6.20 -10.24 -4.56
C SER A 271 -6.99 -10.48 -3.27
N LEU A 272 -6.31 -10.81 -2.16
CA LEU A 272 -6.92 -10.95 -0.83
C LEU A 272 -7.59 -9.67 -0.34
N LEU A 273 -7.08 -8.51 -0.76
CA LEU A 273 -7.53 -7.20 -0.31
C LEU A 273 -8.50 -6.53 -1.30
N GLN A 274 -8.79 -7.19 -2.43
CA GLN A 274 -9.61 -6.62 -3.51
C GLN A 274 -10.99 -6.15 -3.04
N HIS A 275 -11.65 -6.94 -2.20
CA HIS A 275 -13.01 -6.69 -1.72
C HIS A 275 -13.06 -6.14 -0.29
N ASN A 276 -11.91 -5.90 0.34
CA ASN A 276 -11.85 -5.32 1.68
C ASN A 276 -12.32 -3.85 1.66
N PRO A 277 -13.39 -3.47 2.39
CA PRO A 277 -13.98 -2.12 2.31
C PRO A 277 -13.01 -1.01 2.71
N ALA A 278 -12.20 -1.22 3.75
CA ALA A 278 -11.20 -0.26 4.19
C ALA A 278 -10.11 -0.04 3.12
N HIS A 279 -9.71 -1.12 2.46
CA HIS A 279 -8.73 -1.07 1.39
C HIS A 279 -9.29 -0.39 0.12
N GLN A 280 -10.57 -0.66 -0.20
CA GLN A 280 -11.27 0.04 -1.31
C GLN A 280 -11.36 1.53 -1.06
N TRP A 281 -11.68 1.94 0.18
CA TRP A 281 -11.69 3.34 0.58
C TRP A 281 -10.32 4.01 0.38
N LEU A 282 -9.24 3.38 0.85
CA LEU A 282 -7.90 3.95 0.71
C LEU A 282 -7.50 4.11 -0.76
N ARG A 283 -7.74 3.08 -1.60
CA ARG A 283 -7.47 3.16 -3.05
C ARG A 283 -8.28 4.26 -3.73
N GLY A 284 -9.56 4.38 -3.38
CA GLY A 284 -10.43 5.44 -3.88
C GLY A 284 -9.95 6.83 -3.49
N LEU A 285 -9.49 6.99 -2.24
CA LEU A 285 -8.92 8.26 -1.76
C LEU A 285 -7.62 8.61 -2.49
N ILE A 286 -6.71 7.64 -2.66
CA ILE A 286 -5.47 7.83 -3.42
C ILE A 286 -5.78 8.25 -4.86
N ALA A 287 -6.69 7.55 -5.54
CA ALA A 287 -7.07 7.88 -6.91
C ALA A 287 -7.67 9.28 -7.02
N LYS A 288 -8.52 9.68 -6.07
CA LYS A 288 -9.11 11.02 -6.01
C LYS A 288 -8.05 12.09 -5.83
N VAL A 289 -7.18 11.94 -4.81
CA VAL A 289 -6.10 12.91 -4.55
C VAL A 289 -5.17 13.01 -5.75
N ALA A 290 -4.86 11.91 -6.39
CA ALA A 290 -4.01 11.89 -7.58
C ALA A 290 -4.62 12.67 -8.74
N SER A 291 -5.93 12.54 -8.98
CA SER A 291 -6.63 13.28 -10.04
C SER A 291 -6.70 14.79 -9.80
N GLU A 292 -6.49 15.24 -8.57
CA GLU A 292 -6.43 16.67 -8.22
C GLU A 292 -5.00 17.26 -8.40
N LEU A 293 -3.99 16.39 -8.63
CA LEU A 293 -2.59 16.78 -8.84
C LEU A 293 -2.17 16.78 -10.32
N ASP A 294 -2.99 16.27 -11.22
CA ASP A 294 -2.80 16.33 -12.67
C ASP A 294 -3.27 17.68 -13.19
#